data_e2c22a13e63420177130e0bcefd09218
#
_entry.id   e2c22a13e63420177130e0bcefd09218
#
_cell.length_a   1.000
_cell.length_b   1.000
_cell.length_c   1.000
_cell.angle_alpha   90.00
_cell.angle_beta   90.00
_cell.angle_gamma   90.00
#
_symmetry.space_group_name_H-M   'P 1'
#
loop_
_entity.id
_entity.type
_entity.pdbx_description
1 polymer ?
#
loop_
_entity_poly.entity_id
_entity_poly.type
_entity_poly.pdbx_seq_one_letter_code
_entity_poly.pdbx_strand_id
1 'polypeptide(L)'
;VRYGKTLKLVEDRFGKKATNVVSNLVSLGHTRIVDLKEAYFPSPDPDESRGAHTNGTSLGKRSANGERVNGTTKVNGTNGVPSELDDAHTNGAKTNGVNGHAAVEDVDNGNEKENTIQSVDELYAIIYHLMQHGWIMKVEETQFLSPGDLHEIARVAEVEEAFGGNNPTGNKDKENLVAGILRRKREIRDGWLAIPKFPTRKRVVTEEDYGRSNKRVKVNGEQDWTRNDIVLLDAGYYTPGNPHNDLVIRVNPEKVAVGMRTESLVHLVEQRLGHTTAQVYRIMLTSLENNLARCYEEWPDRDKNDPDAGPDTIDSRFLVTARDVAKNIDRSLDLLSGLDPNAVVQITRKGHVDKHHCLTQPVDCSSLNLDDRTKIVDKHIQLLSDDPFHFVTWVARAGYSQWRVEFEEIPKAIIQHEIENTIAARKGALGVKLIRALKKKGKLDERQTCNAMMMSAPDLRGVINDMTVQGLIQTQEVPRVERREAKHSMHLIWYDRQRAREKLLHDTYKGMVRIMQRITFEREKVKGLLEKAERSDVVGSEEKYLSRGELDALKKWKEVQEKLLLQLFREDDLVATLRDYIGALISV
;
A
#
# COMPACT_ATOMS: atom_id res chain seq x y z
N VAL A 1 10.30 -5.75 2.24
CA VAL A 1 9.93 -4.83 3.33
C VAL A 1 8.42 -4.59 3.33
N ARG A 2 7.79 -4.28 2.19
CA ARG A 2 6.36 -3.94 2.09
C ARG A 2 5.39 -5.10 2.24
N TYR A 3 5.83 -6.32 2.11
CA TYR A 3 4.99 -7.52 2.19
C TYR A 3 4.10 -7.54 3.44
N GLY A 4 4.73 -7.45 4.62
CA GLY A 4 4.01 -7.48 5.89
C GLY A 4 2.97 -6.36 6.02
N LYS A 5 3.31 -5.15 5.54
CA LYS A 5 2.37 -4.01 5.53
C LYS A 5 1.19 -4.27 4.60
N THR A 6 1.45 -4.79 3.39
CA THR A 6 0.41 -5.14 2.42
C THR A 6 -0.53 -6.20 2.97
N LEU A 7 0.01 -7.27 3.55
CA LEU A 7 -0.80 -8.35 4.12
C LEU A 7 -1.65 -7.85 5.29
N LYS A 8 -1.09 -7.03 6.19
CA LYS A 8 -1.84 -6.42 7.28
C LYS A 8 -2.98 -5.52 6.78
N LEU A 9 -2.72 -4.68 5.76
CA LEU A 9 -3.76 -3.85 5.15
C LEU A 9 -4.90 -4.69 4.57
N VAL A 10 -4.56 -5.79 3.88
CA VAL A 10 -5.56 -6.70 3.32
C VAL A 10 -6.33 -7.42 4.43
N GLU A 11 -5.65 -7.83 5.52
CA GLU A 11 -6.30 -8.45 6.67
C GLU A 11 -7.31 -7.50 7.32
N ASP A 12 -6.92 -6.25 7.54
CA ASP A 12 -7.78 -5.23 8.16
C ASP A 12 -9.00 -4.86 7.27
N ARG A 13 -8.89 -4.99 5.92
CA ARG A 13 -9.96 -4.62 4.97
C ARG A 13 -10.84 -5.82 4.55
N PHE A 14 -10.25 -6.99 4.37
CA PHE A 14 -10.88 -8.15 3.72
C PHE A 14 -10.80 -9.44 4.53
N GLY A 15 -10.12 -9.41 5.68
CA GLY A 15 -9.98 -10.54 6.58
C GLY A 15 -8.91 -11.56 6.18
N LYS A 16 -8.70 -12.56 7.02
CA LYS A 16 -7.59 -13.54 6.92
C LYS A 16 -7.61 -14.40 5.67
N LYS A 17 -8.79 -14.78 5.17
CA LYS A 17 -8.91 -15.60 3.94
C LYS A 17 -8.39 -14.86 2.71
N ALA A 18 -8.73 -13.57 2.58
CA ALA A 18 -8.22 -12.73 1.51
C ALA A 18 -6.69 -12.50 1.64
N THR A 19 -6.20 -12.38 2.87
CA THR A 19 -4.77 -12.27 3.15
C THR A 19 -3.99 -13.49 2.68
N ASN A 20 -4.52 -14.70 2.84
CA ASN A 20 -3.89 -15.93 2.33
C ASN A 20 -3.77 -15.92 0.80
N VAL A 21 -4.82 -15.50 0.08
CA VAL A 21 -4.79 -15.37 -1.38
C VAL A 21 -3.75 -14.34 -1.82
N VAL A 22 -3.76 -13.16 -1.19
CA VAL A 22 -2.81 -12.10 -1.51
C VAL A 22 -1.37 -12.50 -1.16
N SER A 23 -1.14 -13.23 -0.07
CA SER A 23 0.18 -13.75 0.31
C SER A 23 0.77 -14.65 -0.77
N ASN A 24 -0.02 -15.56 -1.34
CA ASN A 24 0.40 -16.41 -2.45
C ASN A 24 0.69 -15.59 -3.71
N LEU A 25 -0.19 -14.65 -4.08
CA LEU A 25 0.02 -13.76 -5.23
C LEU A 25 1.27 -12.89 -5.10
N VAL A 26 1.54 -12.37 -3.90
CA VAL A 26 2.74 -11.56 -3.66
C VAL A 26 4.00 -12.42 -3.71
N SER A 27 3.95 -13.66 -3.22
CA SER A 27 5.08 -14.60 -3.25
C SER A 27 5.43 -15.05 -4.67
N LEU A 28 4.42 -15.30 -5.49
CA LEU A 28 4.59 -15.71 -6.89
C LEU A 28 4.78 -14.52 -7.85
N GLY A 29 4.38 -13.32 -7.43
CA GLY A 29 4.39 -12.10 -8.25
C GLY A 29 3.17 -11.99 -9.16
N HIS A 30 2.89 -13.01 -9.95
CA HIS A 30 1.69 -13.17 -10.78
C HIS A 30 1.38 -14.66 -10.96
N THR A 31 0.11 -14.99 -11.18
CA THR A 31 -0.30 -16.38 -11.42
C THR A 31 -1.59 -16.44 -12.23
N ARG A 32 -1.83 -17.55 -12.92
CA ARG A 32 -3.13 -17.83 -13.53
C ARG A 32 -4.12 -18.25 -12.46
N ILE A 33 -5.39 -17.95 -12.69
CA ILE A 33 -6.45 -18.33 -11.74
C ILE A 33 -6.52 -19.85 -11.59
N VAL A 34 -6.25 -20.61 -12.65
CA VAL A 34 -6.22 -22.09 -12.62
C VAL A 34 -5.11 -22.60 -11.69
N ASP A 35 -3.89 -22.08 -11.85
CA ASP A 35 -2.75 -22.50 -11.05
C ASP A 35 -2.99 -22.20 -9.55
N LEU A 36 -3.63 -21.06 -9.28
CA LEU A 36 -4.03 -20.72 -7.92
C LEU A 36 -5.09 -21.68 -7.37
N LYS A 37 -6.08 -22.05 -8.19
CA LYS A 37 -7.08 -23.06 -7.82
C LYS A 37 -6.43 -24.42 -7.51
N GLU A 38 -5.51 -24.88 -8.36
CA GLU A 38 -4.81 -26.15 -8.15
C GLU A 38 -3.94 -26.14 -6.89
N ALA A 39 -3.35 -24.98 -6.55
CA ALA A 39 -2.59 -24.83 -5.30
C ALA A 39 -3.43 -24.98 -4.04
N TYR A 40 -4.69 -24.51 -4.07
CA TYR A 40 -5.62 -24.65 -2.94
C TYR A 40 -6.38 -25.98 -2.95
N PHE A 41 -6.70 -26.50 -4.13
CA PHE A 41 -7.51 -27.69 -4.33
C PHE A 41 -6.83 -28.60 -5.37
N PRO A 42 -5.78 -29.34 -4.99
CA PRO A 42 -5.09 -30.23 -5.91
C PRO A 42 -6.07 -31.30 -6.42
N SER A 43 -6.17 -31.44 -7.74
CA SER A 43 -6.90 -32.54 -8.36
C SER A 43 -6.21 -33.84 -7.98
N PRO A 44 -6.95 -34.90 -7.57
CA PRO A 44 -6.33 -36.19 -7.30
C PRO A 44 -5.61 -36.69 -8.57
N ASP A 45 -4.34 -37.06 -8.44
CA ASP A 45 -3.53 -37.56 -9.54
C ASP A 45 -4.26 -38.71 -10.25
N PRO A 46 -4.37 -38.67 -11.60
CA PRO A 46 -5.05 -39.75 -12.34
C PRO A 46 -4.34 -41.11 -12.23
N ASP A 47 -3.10 -41.14 -11.72
CA ASP A 47 -2.36 -42.41 -11.52
C ASP A 47 -2.70 -43.11 -10.20
N GLU A 48 -3.23 -42.44 -9.19
CA GLU A 48 -3.72 -43.11 -7.97
C GLU A 48 -5.04 -43.85 -8.20
N SER A 49 -5.83 -43.50 -9.20
CA SER A 49 -7.11 -44.18 -9.50
C SER A 49 -6.96 -45.50 -10.28
N ARG A 50 -5.77 -45.85 -10.73
CA ARG A 50 -5.51 -47.16 -11.39
C ARG A 50 -5.11 -48.28 -10.45
N GLY A 51 -4.91 -48.00 -9.15
CA GLY A 51 -4.50 -48.98 -8.13
C GLY A 51 -5.62 -49.68 -7.34
N ALA A 52 -6.88 -49.31 -7.54
CA ALA A 52 -7.99 -49.78 -6.67
C ALA A 52 -9.03 -50.65 -7.36
N HIS A 53 -8.61 -51.63 -8.16
CA HIS A 53 -9.47 -52.74 -8.55
C HIS A 53 -8.65 -54.03 -8.59
N THR A 54 -8.54 -54.72 -7.45
CA THR A 54 -8.58 -56.18 -7.36
C THR A 54 -8.92 -56.62 -5.94
N ASN A 55 -10.08 -57.18 -5.85
CA ASN A 55 -10.60 -58.24 -4.98
C ASN A 55 -9.84 -58.60 -3.70
N GLY A 56 -10.62 -58.54 -2.61
CA GLY A 56 -10.28 -59.16 -1.34
C GLY A 56 -10.02 -60.64 -1.43
N THR A 57 -9.09 -61.06 -0.63
CA THR A 57 -9.17 -62.27 0.19
C THR A 57 -8.08 -62.25 1.27
N SER A 58 -8.49 -62.69 2.40
CA SER A 58 -7.81 -62.77 3.69
C SER A 58 -6.57 -63.69 3.69
N LEU A 59 -5.78 -63.50 4.75
CA LEU A 59 -4.90 -64.46 5.46
C LEU A 59 -3.38 -64.38 5.17
N GLY A 60 -2.68 -64.17 6.30
CA GLY A 60 -1.43 -64.87 6.51
C GLY A 60 -0.21 -64.00 6.86
N LYS A 61 0.00 -63.86 8.15
CA LYS A 61 1.32 -63.58 8.75
C LYS A 61 2.39 -64.51 8.20
N ARG A 62 3.57 -64.00 7.86
CA ARG A 62 4.84 -64.58 8.33
C ARG A 62 6.06 -63.70 7.94
N SER A 63 6.89 -63.63 8.90
CA SER A 63 8.26 -63.26 9.18
C SER A 63 9.33 -63.82 8.20
N ALA A 64 10.41 -63.06 8.13
CA ALA A 64 11.83 -63.49 8.11
C ALA A 64 12.68 -63.27 6.83
N ASN A 65 13.71 -62.48 7.03
CA ASN A 65 15.14 -62.71 6.75
C ASN A 65 15.69 -62.82 5.31
N GLY A 66 16.77 -62.04 5.19
CA GLY A 66 18.03 -62.43 4.52
C GLY A 66 18.12 -61.86 3.09
N GLU A 67 19.12 -61.31 2.56
CA GLU A 67 20.57 -61.35 2.77
C GLU A 67 21.25 -60.38 1.80
N ARG A 68 22.40 -59.95 2.16
CA ARG A 68 23.38 -59.15 1.41
C ARG A 68 23.82 -59.80 0.10
N VAL A 69 24.18 -58.98 -0.92
CA VAL A 69 25.39 -59.25 -1.75
C VAL A 69 26.03 -57.93 -2.19
N ASN A 70 27.33 -57.87 -1.95
CA ASN A 70 28.33 -56.91 -2.38
C ASN A 70 28.65 -57.00 -3.87
N GLY A 71 29.07 -55.89 -4.46
CA GLY A 71 29.77 -55.93 -5.76
C GLY A 71 30.56 -54.66 -6.02
N THR A 72 31.79 -54.64 -5.58
CA THR A 72 32.87 -53.70 -5.87
C THR A 72 33.35 -53.82 -7.32
N THR A 73 33.62 -52.68 -8.01
CA THR A 73 34.81 -52.56 -8.85
C THR A 73 35.27 -51.10 -8.96
N LYS A 74 36.53 -50.92 -8.61
CA LYS A 74 37.39 -49.76 -8.87
C LYS A 74 37.87 -49.78 -10.29
N VAL A 75 38.08 -48.63 -10.95
CA VAL A 75 39.30 -48.38 -11.77
C VAL A 75 39.62 -46.87 -11.76
N ASN A 76 40.91 -46.60 -11.60
CA ASN A 76 41.67 -45.35 -11.60
C ASN A 76 41.79 -44.68 -12.97
N GLY A 77 42.14 -43.40 -12.96
CA GLY A 77 42.99 -42.82 -14.01
C GLY A 77 42.87 -41.32 -14.26
N THR A 78 43.69 -40.55 -13.54
CA THR A 78 44.63 -39.46 -13.96
C THR A 78 44.20 -38.27 -14.81
N ASN A 79 44.44 -37.10 -14.21
CA ASN A 79 45.10 -35.85 -14.70
C ASN A 79 44.56 -35.08 -15.93
N GLY A 80 44.34 -33.78 -15.68
CA GLY A 80 44.43 -32.72 -16.70
C GLY A 80 43.64 -31.46 -16.34
N VAL A 81 44.35 -30.39 -15.98
CA VAL A 81 43.88 -29.00 -15.78
C VAL A 81 44.28 -28.21 -17.05
N PRO A 82 43.80 -26.97 -17.30
CA PRO A 82 42.50 -26.31 -17.29
C PRO A 82 42.14 -25.66 -18.65
N SER A 83 40.93 -25.16 -18.81
CA SER A 83 40.65 -23.87 -19.48
C SER A 83 39.15 -23.54 -19.49
N GLU A 84 38.91 -22.33 -19.15
CA GLU A 84 37.82 -21.37 -19.24
C GLU A 84 36.67 -21.60 -20.24
N LEU A 85 35.53 -21.00 -19.81
CA LEU A 85 34.44 -20.37 -20.54
C LEU A 85 33.08 -21.10 -20.53
N ASP A 86 32.17 -20.35 -19.87
CA ASP A 86 30.74 -20.13 -20.16
C ASP A 86 29.87 -21.33 -20.56
N ASP A 87 28.87 -21.59 -19.66
CA ASP A 87 27.48 -21.52 -20.08
C ASP A 87 26.54 -21.74 -18.87
N ALA A 88 25.66 -20.78 -18.69
CA ALA A 88 24.63 -20.77 -17.68
C ALA A 88 23.52 -21.78 -18.01
N HIS A 89 23.45 -22.88 -17.30
CA HIS A 89 22.26 -23.72 -17.24
C HIS A 89 21.56 -23.49 -15.90
N THR A 90 20.46 -22.74 -15.97
CA THR A 90 19.46 -22.61 -14.94
C THR A 90 18.84 -23.95 -14.60
N ASN A 91 19.30 -24.56 -13.52
CA ASN A 91 18.56 -25.65 -12.88
C ASN A 91 17.36 -25.07 -12.16
N GLY A 92 16.18 -25.41 -12.65
CA GLY A 92 14.92 -25.14 -11.97
C GLY A 92 14.91 -25.83 -10.60
N ALA A 93 15.04 -25.03 -9.56
CA ALA A 93 14.78 -25.48 -8.21
C ALA A 93 13.28 -25.75 -8.08
N LYS A 94 12.90 -26.99 -7.93
CA LYS A 94 11.58 -27.37 -7.43
C LYS A 94 11.49 -26.84 -6.01
N THR A 95 10.82 -25.70 -5.84
CA THR A 95 10.39 -25.24 -4.52
C THR A 95 9.25 -26.14 -4.09
N ASN A 96 9.57 -27.10 -3.25
CA ASN A 96 8.58 -27.81 -2.47
C ASN A 96 7.80 -26.77 -1.65
N GLY A 97 6.48 -26.74 -1.84
CA GLY A 97 5.58 -26.00 -1.00
C GLY A 97 5.79 -26.44 0.44
N VAL A 98 6.22 -25.51 1.28
CA VAL A 98 6.33 -25.73 2.72
C VAL A 98 4.93 -25.75 3.28
N ASN A 99 4.30 -26.90 3.25
CA ASN A 99 3.24 -27.25 4.21
C ASN A 99 3.95 -27.58 5.53
N GLY A 100 4.20 -26.54 6.32
CA GLY A 100 4.68 -26.71 7.69
C GLY A 100 3.54 -27.21 8.58
N HIS A 101 3.29 -28.50 8.58
CA HIS A 101 2.63 -29.15 9.71
C HIS A 101 3.71 -29.45 10.76
N ALA A 102 4.02 -28.46 11.59
CA ALA A 102 4.56 -28.74 12.90
C ALA A 102 3.38 -29.19 13.78
N ALA A 103 3.40 -30.44 14.18
CA ALA A 103 2.51 -30.95 15.23
C ALA A 103 2.87 -30.20 16.53
N VAL A 104 2.05 -29.24 16.90
CA VAL A 104 1.93 -28.68 18.24
C VAL A 104 0.65 -29.24 18.81
N GLU A 105 0.79 -29.84 19.98
CA GLU A 105 -0.27 -30.49 20.74
C GLU A 105 -1.52 -29.63 20.88
N ASP A 106 -2.66 -30.31 20.81
CA ASP A 106 -4.03 -29.85 20.92
C ASP A 106 -4.27 -28.82 22.03
N VAL A 107 -4.32 -27.53 21.66
CA VAL A 107 -5.18 -26.54 22.32
C VAL A 107 -5.59 -25.53 21.26
N ASP A 108 -6.88 -25.53 20.91
CA ASP A 108 -7.58 -24.58 20.04
C ASP A 108 -7.86 -24.99 18.58
N ASN A 109 -8.45 -26.17 18.39
CA ASN A 109 -8.87 -26.69 17.07
C ASN A 109 -10.18 -26.06 16.53
N GLY A 110 -10.72 -25.01 17.18
CA GLY A 110 -11.94 -24.31 16.73
C GLY A 110 -11.69 -23.20 15.71
N ASN A 111 -10.56 -22.48 15.84
CA ASN A 111 -10.30 -21.24 15.10
C ASN A 111 -9.51 -21.44 13.78
N GLU A 112 -8.83 -22.56 13.59
CA GLU A 112 -8.05 -22.79 12.35
C GLU A 112 -8.94 -23.15 11.15
N LYS A 113 -10.06 -23.84 11.38
CA LYS A 113 -11.00 -24.21 10.29
C LYS A 113 -11.76 -23.00 9.73
N GLU A 114 -11.97 -21.95 10.50
CA GLU A 114 -12.61 -20.71 10.03
C GLU A 114 -11.72 -19.88 9.10
N ASN A 115 -10.40 -20.01 9.20
CA ASN A 115 -9.44 -19.21 8.45
C ASN A 115 -8.97 -19.85 7.14
N THR A 116 -9.34 -21.11 6.86
CA THR A 116 -9.00 -21.81 5.62
C THR A 116 -10.09 -21.64 4.57
N ILE A 117 -9.71 -21.53 3.31
CA ILE A 117 -10.63 -21.49 2.17
C ILE A 117 -11.15 -22.90 1.95
N GLN A 118 -12.47 -23.10 2.05
CA GLN A 118 -13.08 -24.43 2.06
C GLN A 118 -13.61 -24.88 0.69
N SER A 119 -13.87 -23.94 -0.21
CA SER A 119 -14.43 -24.24 -1.53
C SER A 119 -13.82 -23.40 -2.64
N VAL A 120 -13.88 -23.93 -3.86
CA VAL A 120 -13.43 -23.22 -5.07
C VAL A 120 -14.28 -21.95 -5.29
N ASP A 121 -15.59 -22.02 -4.99
CA ASP A 121 -16.49 -20.89 -5.16
C ASP A 121 -16.14 -19.75 -4.18
N GLU A 122 -15.72 -20.09 -2.97
CA GLU A 122 -15.24 -19.11 -1.99
C GLU A 122 -13.94 -18.44 -2.46
N LEU A 123 -13.00 -19.21 -3.04
CA LEU A 123 -11.77 -18.67 -3.62
C LEU A 123 -12.09 -17.66 -4.72
N TYR A 124 -13.00 -18.01 -5.64
CA TYR A 124 -13.40 -17.10 -6.73
C TYR A 124 -14.12 -15.86 -6.22
N ALA A 125 -14.98 -16.01 -5.20
CA ALA A 125 -15.64 -14.88 -4.58
C ALA A 125 -14.65 -13.88 -3.96
N ILE A 126 -13.62 -14.39 -3.27
CA ILE A 126 -12.55 -13.57 -2.70
C ILE A 126 -11.76 -12.84 -3.81
N ILE A 127 -11.36 -13.57 -4.88
CA ILE A 127 -10.63 -12.97 -6.02
C ILE A 127 -11.49 -11.88 -6.67
N TYR A 128 -12.77 -12.16 -6.95
CA TYR A 128 -13.70 -11.21 -7.55
C TYR A 128 -13.82 -9.95 -6.68
N HIS A 129 -13.99 -10.11 -5.38
CA HIS A 129 -14.12 -9.01 -4.45
C HIS A 129 -12.85 -8.14 -4.40
N LEU A 130 -11.67 -8.77 -4.34
CA LEU A 130 -10.40 -8.07 -4.40
C LEU A 130 -10.19 -7.32 -5.74
N MET A 131 -10.67 -7.90 -6.86
CA MET A 131 -10.66 -7.24 -8.17
C MET A 131 -11.65 -6.05 -8.22
N GLN A 132 -12.85 -6.21 -7.65
CA GLN A 132 -13.87 -5.16 -7.58
C GLN A 132 -13.36 -3.92 -6.84
N HIS A 133 -12.59 -4.13 -5.78
CA HIS A 133 -11.95 -3.04 -5.02
C HIS A 133 -10.58 -2.61 -5.60
N GLY A 134 -10.15 -3.19 -6.72
CA GLY A 134 -8.92 -2.84 -7.42
C GLY A 134 -7.63 -3.29 -6.74
N TRP A 135 -7.68 -4.17 -5.71
CA TRP A 135 -6.49 -4.70 -5.03
C TRP A 135 -5.74 -5.74 -5.85
N ILE A 136 -6.47 -6.45 -6.70
CA ILE A 136 -5.92 -7.37 -7.70
C ILE A 136 -6.25 -6.80 -9.07
N MET A 137 -5.31 -6.91 -9.99
CA MET A 137 -5.44 -6.48 -11.37
C MET A 137 -5.06 -7.61 -12.32
N LYS A 138 -5.60 -7.58 -13.54
CA LYS A 138 -5.16 -8.49 -14.61
C LYS A 138 -3.79 -8.04 -15.13
N VAL A 139 -3.04 -9.00 -15.64
CA VAL A 139 -1.75 -8.74 -16.28
C VAL A 139 -1.98 -8.63 -17.77
N GLU A 140 -1.57 -7.51 -18.36
CA GLU A 140 -1.61 -7.23 -19.82
C GLU A 140 -0.23 -6.84 -20.33
N GLU A 141 0.02 -7.08 -21.61
CA GLU A 141 1.30 -6.75 -22.27
C GLU A 141 1.64 -5.27 -22.16
N THR A 142 0.62 -4.40 -22.22
CA THR A 142 0.77 -2.95 -22.13
C THR A 142 1.40 -2.46 -20.80
N GLN A 143 1.37 -3.28 -19.74
CA GLN A 143 1.99 -2.96 -18.46
C GLN A 143 3.52 -3.06 -18.47
N PHE A 144 4.08 -3.77 -19.44
CA PHE A 144 5.52 -4.02 -19.58
C PHE A 144 6.17 -3.12 -20.63
N LEU A 145 5.39 -2.28 -21.30
CA LEU A 145 5.89 -1.32 -22.28
C LEU A 145 6.57 -0.13 -21.60
N SER A 146 7.54 0.44 -22.31
CA SER A 146 8.12 1.71 -21.87
C SER A 146 7.08 2.85 -21.95
N PRO A 147 7.21 3.92 -21.14
CA PRO A 147 6.33 5.08 -21.26
C PRO A 147 6.30 5.70 -22.68
N GLY A 148 7.43 5.59 -23.42
CA GLY A 148 7.55 6.04 -24.80
C GLY A 148 6.74 5.17 -25.76
N ASP A 149 6.85 3.83 -25.64
CA ASP A 149 6.10 2.90 -26.49
C ASP A 149 4.60 3.00 -26.23
N LEU A 150 4.19 3.12 -24.96
CA LEU A 150 2.81 3.35 -24.59
C LEU A 150 2.26 4.66 -25.18
N HIS A 151 3.09 5.72 -25.18
CA HIS A 151 2.74 7.00 -25.81
C HIS A 151 2.55 6.84 -27.33
N GLU A 152 3.43 6.11 -27.97
CA GLU A 152 3.37 5.91 -29.43
C GLU A 152 2.14 5.05 -29.82
N ILE A 153 1.84 4.00 -29.08
CA ILE A 153 0.62 3.19 -29.29
C ILE A 153 -0.63 4.07 -29.15
N ALA A 154 -0.72 4.86 -28.10
CA ALA A 154 -1.85 5.77 -27.89
C ALA A 154 -1.94 6.84 -28.99
N ARG A 155 -0.78 7.35 -29.48
CA ARG A 155 -0.72 8.34 -30.55
C ARG A 155 -1.19 7.77 -31.88
N VAL A 156 -0.69 6.59 -32.26
CA VAL A 156 -1.08 5.93 -33.51
C VAL A 156 -2.57 5.65 -33.52
N ALA A 157 -3.10 5.06 -32.45
CA ALA A 157 -4.52 4.76 -32.33
C ALA A 157 -5.40 6.03 -32.41
N GLU A 158 -4.97 7.15 -31.81
CA GLU A 158 -5.73 8.42 -31.88
C GLU A 158 -5.64 9.05 -33.26
N VAL A 159 -4.50 9.01 -33.93
CA VAL A 159 -4.33 9.53 -35.30
C VAL A 159 -5.17 8.71 -36.27
N GLU A 160 -5.26 7.40 -36.14
CA GLU A 160 -6.12 6.56 -37.01
C GLU A 160 -7.60 6.84 -36.80
N GLU A 161 -8.06 6.95 -35.56
CA GLU A 161 -9.49 7.08 -35.26
C GLU A 161 -10.00 8.52 -35.43
N ALA A 162 -9.30 9.53 -34.92
CA ALA A 162 -9.76 10.91 -34.93
C ALA A 162 -9.34 11.68 -36.17
N PHE A 163 -8.24 11.32 -36.83
CA PHE A 163 -7.64 12.07 -37.93
C PHE A 163 -7.48 11.24 -39.23
N GLY A 164 -8.06 10.01 -39.28
CA GLY A 164 -8.04 9.16 -40.47
C GLY A 164 -6.62 8.80 -40.95
N GLY A 165 -5.67 8.66 -40.04
CA GLY A 165 -4.26 8.30 -40.33
C GLY A 165 -3.36 9.48 -40.73
N ASN A 166 -3.86 10.70 -40.82
CA ASN A 166 -3.05 11.90 -41.15
C ASN A 166 -2.65 12.67 -39.89
N ASN A 167 -1.37 13.07 -39.81
CA ASN A 167 -0.92 13.90 -38.71
C ASN A 167 -1.56 15.31 -38.77
N PRO A 168 -2.13 15.81 -37.68
CA PRO A 168 -2.75 17.14 -37.65
C PRO A 168 -1.71 18.25 -37.82
N THR A 169 -2.04 19.25 -38.66
CA THR A 169 -1.16 20.40 -38.95
C THR A 169 -1.59 21.65 -38.19
N GLY A 170 -2.87 21.80 -37.85
CA GLY A 170 -3.44 22.92 -37.12
C GLY A 170 -3.06 22.94 -35.64
N ASN A 171 -2.94 24.11 -35.01
CA ASN A 171 -2.62 24.20 -33.58
C ASN A 171 -3.72 23.61 -32.72
N LYS A 172 -5.00 23.87 -33.06
CA LYS A 172 -6.16 23.32 -32.36
C LYS A 172 -6.23 21.79 -32.47
N ASP A 173 -5.92 21.27 -33.66
CA ASP A 173 -5.93 19.83 -33.91
C ASP A 173 -4.78 19.13 -33.17
N LYS A 174 -3.63 19.80 -33.02
CA LYS A 174 -2.53 19.29 -32.18
C LYS A 174 -2.88 19.27 -30.69
N GLU A 175 -3.60 20.27 -30.19
CA GLU A 175 -4.13 20.26 -28.82
C GLU A 175 -5.14 19.13 -28.63
N ASN A 176 -6.04 18.91 -29.57
CA ASN A 176 -7.01 17.81 -29.56
C ASN A 176 -6.28 16.45 -29.59
N LEU A 177 -5.23 16.31 -30.41
CA LEU A 177 -4.42 15.10 -30.46
C LEU A 177 -3.77 14.81 -29.10
N VAL A 178 -3.19 15.80 -28.44
CA VAL A 178 -2.59 15.62 -27.11
C VAL A 178 -3.64 15.19 -26.09
N ALA A 179 -4.82 15.82 -26.08
CA ALA A 179 -5.93 15.45 -25.21
C ALA A 179 -6.41 14.00 -25.50
N GLY A 180 -6.52 13.64 -26.77
CA GLY A 180 -6.91 12.28 -27.19
C GLY A 180 -5.89 11.21 -26.75
N ILE A 181 -4.58 11.48 -26.92
CA ILE A 181 -3.53 10.59 -26.45
C ILE A 181 -3.63 10.37 -24.92
N LEU A 182 -3.87 11.43 -24.16
CA LEU A 182 -4.01 11.32 -22.71
C LEU A 182 -5.24 10.51 -22.32
N ARG A 183 -6.38 10.70 -23.03
CA ARG A 183 -7.59 9.91 -22.85
C ARG A 183 -7.32 8.42 -23.10
N ARG A 184 -6.68 8.06 -24.22
CA ARG A 184 -6.36 6.66 -24.54
C ARG A 184 -5.40 6.01 -23.54
N LYS A 185 -4.42 6.75 -23.07
CA LYS A 185 -3.53 6.24 -22.01
C LYS A 185 -4.30 5.90 -20.72
N ARG A 186 -5.33 6.69 -20.39
CA ARG A 186 -6.20 6.37 -19.24
C ARG A 186 -7.04 5.14 -19.53
N GLU A 187 -7.67 5.04 -20.69
CA GLU A 187 -8.47 3.89 -21.12
C GLU A 187 -7.66 2.59 -21.03
N ILE A 188 -6.41 2.60 -21.51
CA ILE A 188 -5.50 1.44 -21.39
C ILE A 188 -5.27 1.09 -19.91
N ARG A 189 -4.99 2.08 -19.05
CA ARG A 189 -4.79 1.84 -17.62
C ARG A 189 -6.04 1.37 -16.89
N ASP A 190 -7.16 1.94 -17.21
CA ASP A 190 -8.45 1.52 -16.64
C ASP A 190 -8.81 0.11 -17.11
N GLY A 191 -8.41 -0.24 -18.33
CA GLY A 191 -8.50 -1.60 -18.86
C GLY A 191 -7.80 -2.64 -17.98
N TRP A 192 -6.70 -2.30 -17.32
CA TRP A 192 -6.00 -3.23 -16.39
C TRP A 192 -6.83 -3.57 -15.15
N LEU A 193 -7.72 -2.66 -14.74
CA LEU A 193 -8.62 -2.83 -13.59
C LEU A 193 -10.00 -3.36 -14.00
N ALA A 194 -10.26 -3.50 -15.32
CA ALA A 194 -11.54 -3.99 -15.79
C ALA A 194 -11.80 -5.41 -15.28
N ILE A 195 -12.93 -5.57 -14.61
CA ILE A 195 -13.35 -6.86 -14.06
C ILE A 195 -13.85 -7.73 -15.21
N PRO A 196 -13.29 -8.93 -15.43
CA PRO A 196 -13.80 -9.84 -16.42
C PRO A 196 -15.25 -10.22 -16.09
N LYS A 197 -16.08 -10.37 -17.12
CA LYS A 197 -17.45 -10.83 -16.93
C LYS A 197 -17.42 -12.30 -16.50
N PHE A 198 -17.49 -12.54 -15.22
CA PHE A 198 -17.67 -13.90 -14.71
C PHE A 198 -19.07 -14.39 -15.04
N PRO A 199 -19.24 -15.66 -15.46
CA PRO A 199 -20.54 -16.22 -15.70
C PRO A 199 -21.36 -16.22 -14.41
N THR A 200 -22.47 -15.49 -14.41
CA THR A 200 -23.42 -15.47 -13.29
C THR A 200 -24.32 -16.69 -13.35
N ARG A 201 -24.30 -17.50 -12.31
CA ARG A 201 -25.28 -18.59 -12.15
C ARG A 201 -26.67 -17.98 -11.93
N LYS A 202 -27.62 -18.27 -12.81
CA LYS A 202 -29.03 -18.05 -12.49
C LYS A 202 -29.37 -19.00 -11.33
N ARG A 203 -29.78 -18.44 -10.19
CA ARG A 203 -30.26 -19.24 -9.05
C ARG A 203 -31.43 -20.10 -9.55
N VAL A 204 -31.23 -21.41 -9.56
CA VAL A 204 -32.34 -22.35 -9.76
C VAL A 204 -33.14 -22.30 -8.46
N VAL A 205 -34.28 -21.63 -8.50
CA VAL A 205 -35.23 -21.59 -7.37
C VAL A 205 -35.83 -22.99 -7.30
N THR A 206 -35.44 -23.76 -6.32
CA THR A 206 -36.07 -25.05 -6.01
C THR A 206 -37.44 -24.77 -5.43
N GLU A 207 -38.42 -25.65 -5.73
CA GLU A 207 -39.82 -25.49 -5.29
C GLU A 207 -39.96 -25.37 -3.75
N GLU A 208 -38.95 -25.75 -3.00
CA GLU A 208 -38.91 -25.61 -1.53
C GLU A 208 -38.71 -24.15 -1.06
N ASP A 209 -38.26 -23.23 -1.90
CA ASP A 209 -38.05 -21.80 -1.56
C ASP A 209 -39.34 -20.97 -1.64
N TYR A 210 -40.43 -21.48 -2.20
CA TYR A 210 -41.70 -20.78 -2.32
C TYR A 210 -42.47 -20.61 -1.01
N GLY A 211 -42.05 -21.26 0.07
CA GLY A 211 -42.73 -21.26 1.38
C GLY A 211 -42.19 -20.30 2.43
N ARG A 212 -41.05 -19.66 2.20
CA ARG A 212 -40.42 -18.76 3.20
C ARG A 212 -40.56 -17.30 2.83
N SER A 213 -41.48 -16.63 3.49
CA SER A 213 -41.69 -15.18 3.49
C SER A 213 -40.36 -14.42 3.72
N ASN A 214 -40.04 -13.53 2.79
CA ASN A 214 -38.90 -12.62 2.83
C ASN A 214 -39.00 -11.63 4.01
N LYS A 215 -38.69 -12.05 5.22
CA LYS A 215 -38.32 -11.12 6.30
C LYS A 215 -36.83 -10.91 6.24
N ARG A 216 -36.40 -9.76 5.70
CA ARG A 216 -35.03 -9.26 5.81
C ARG A 216 -34.70 -9.06 7.29
N VAL A 217 -33.98 -9.99 7.87
CA VAL A 217 -33.35 -9.80 9.17
C VAL A 217 -32.10 -8.94 8.91
N LYS A 218 -32.12 -7.70 9.37
CA LYS A 218 -30.90 -6.89 9.49
C LYS A 218 -30.10 -7.48 10.64
N VAL A 219 -29.03 -8.20 10.33
CA VAL A 219 -28.02 -8.58 11.29
C VAL A 219 -26.99 -7.48 11.35
N ASN A 220 -26.84 -6.93 12.55
CA ASN A 220 -25.84 -5.89 12.84
C ASN A 220 -24.42 -6.46 12.78
N GLY A 221 -23.53 -5.79 12.03
CA GLY A 221 -22.22 -5.43 12.53
C GLY A 221 -21.06 -6.39 12.38
N GLU A 222 -21.15 -7.49 11.66
CA GLU A 222 -20.00 -8.16 11.05
C GLU A 222 -20.40 -8.48 9.62
N GLN A 223 -19.63 -8.00 8.66
CA GLN A 223 -19.84 -8.34 7.27
C GLN A 223 -19.49 -9.81 7.09
N ASP A 224 -20.47 -10.66 7.38
CA ASP A 224 -20.41 -12.08 7.07
C ASP A 224 -20.50 -12.21 5.55
N TRP A 225 -19.35 -12.32 4.91
CA TRP A 225 -19.13 -12.48 3.46
C TRP A 225 -19.81 -13.72 2.89
N THR A 226 -20.37 -14.56 3.74
CA THR A 226 -20.72 -15.92 3.38
C THR A 226 -22.11 -16.09 2.80
N ARG A 227 -23.00 -15.09 2.79
CA ARG A 227 -24.39 -15.43 2.46
C ARG A 227 -25.20 -14.56 1.50
N ASN A 228 -24.89 -13.29 1.24
CA ASN A 228 -25.83 -12.46 0.46
C ASN A 228 -25.25 -11.64 -0.71
N ASP A 229 -23.91 -11.50 -0.83
CA ASP A 229 -23.29 -10.77 -1.93
C ASP A 229 -22.41 -11.65 -2.84
N ILE A 230 -22.33 -12.94 -2.54
CA ILE A 230 -21.65 -13.90 -3.40
C ILE A 230 -22.57 -14.17 -4.60
N VAL A 231 -22.30 -13.53 -5.70
CA VAL A 231 -22.70 -14.05 -7.01
C VAL A 231 -21.94 -15.36 -7.15
N LEU A 232 -22.63 -16.48 -6.89
CA LEU A 232 -22.05 -17.82 -6.99
C LEU A 232 -21.54 -18.00 -8.41
N LEU A 233 -20.23 -18.01 -8.54
CA LEU A 233 -19.54 -18.35 -9.77
C LEU A 233 -19.75 -19.85 -10.00
N ASP A 234 -20.38 -20.20 -11.11
CA ASP A 234 -20.71 -21.59 -11.40
C ASP A 234 -19.45 -22.42 -11.66
N ALA A 235 -19.15 -23.35 -10.76
CA ALA A 235 -18.05 -24.30 -10.89
C ALA A 235 -18.17 -25.21 -12.15
N GLY A 236 -19.34 -25.28 -12.77
CA GLY A 236 -19.61 -26.10 -13.96
C GLY A 236 -19.05 -25.56 -15.28
N TYR A 237 -18.58 -24.30 -15.33
CA TYR A 237 -18.10 -23.67 -16.56
C TYR A 237 -16.58 -23.74 -16.78
N TYR A 238 -15.86 -24.41 -15.89
CA TYR A 238 -14.41 -24.58 -16.03
C TYR A 238 -14.06 -25.80 -16.90
N THR A 239 -14.52 -25.77 -18.15
CA THR A 239 -14.00 -26.69 -19.16
C THR A 239 -12.62 -26.22 -19.63
N PRO A 240 -11.70 -27.16 -19.93
CA PRO A 240 -10.43 -26.82 -20.58
C PRO A 240 -10.69 -26.00 -21.85
N GLY A 241 -10.16 -24.76 -21.89
CA GLY A 241 -10.40 -23.83 -22.99
C GLY A 241 -11.30 -22.64 -22.67
N ASN A 242 -11.80 -22.48 -21.44
CA ASN A 242 -12.51 -21.28 -21.02
C ASN A 242 -11.51 -20.11 -20.88
N PRO A 243 -11.69 -18.97 -21.57
CA PRO A 243 -10.76 -17.84 -21.55
C PRO A 243 -10.53 -17.24 -20.16
N HIS A 244 -11.41 -17.52 -19.20
CA HIS A 244 -11.23 -17.06 -17.80
C HIS A 244 -10.22 -17.89 -17.00
N ASN A 245 -9.97 -19.12 -17.41
CA ASN A 245 -9.01 -19.98 -16.75
C ASN A 245 -7.55 -19.53 -16.98
N ASP A 246 -7.28 -18.92 -18.13
CA ASP A 246 -5.94 -18.44 -18.50
C ASP A 246 -5.68 -16.99 -18.04
N LEU A 247 -6.64 -16.39 -17.32
CA LEU A 247 -6.48 -15.03 -16.81
C LEU A 247 -5.34 -14.98 -15.79
N VAL A 248 -4.31 -14.21 -16.11
CA VAL A 248 -3.19 -13.93 -15.22
C VAL A 248 -3.52 -12.74 -14.34
N ILE A 249 -3.36 -12.90 -13.05
CA ILE A 249 -3.64 -11.87 -12.05
C ILE A 249 -2.41 -11.57 -11.21
N ARG A 250 -2.34 -10.33 -10.69
CA ARG A 250 -1.33 -9.88 -9.75
C ARG A 250 -1.90 -8.88 -8.76
N VAL A 251 -1.19 -8.68 -7.65
CA VAL A 251 -1.53 -7.61 -6.70
C VAL A 251 -1.26 -6.24 -7.34
N ASN A 252 -2.19 -5.31 -7.15
CA ASN A 252 -2.07 -3.94 -7.66
C ASN A 252 -1.23 -3.07 -6.71
N PRO A 253 0.02 -2.71 -7.06
CA PRO A 253 0.88 -1.92 -6.20
C PRO A 253 0.38 -0.49 -6.01
N GLU A 254 -0.35 0.07 -6.98
CA GLU A 254 -0.89 1.43 -6.89
C GLU A 254 -2.00 1.51 -5.84
N LYS A 255 -2.89 0.51 -5.80
CA LYS A 255 -3.95 0.44 -4.80
C LYS A 255 -3.40 0.18 -3.39
N VAL A 256 -2.38 -0.67 -3.28
CA VAL A 256 -1.64 -0.87 -2.03
C VAL A 256 -1.06 0.47 -1.54
N ALA A 257 -0.49 1.29 -2.42
CA ALA A 257 0.02 2.61 -2.06
C ALA A 257 -1.10 3.54 -1.56
N VAL A 258 -2.32 3.47 -2.14
CA VAL A 258 -3.49 4.22 -1.64
C VAL A 258 -3.82 3.80 -0.21
N GLY A 259 -3.89 2.50 0.08
CA GLY A 259 -4.14 2.00 1.43
C GLY A 259 -3.04 2.40 2.41
N MET A 260 -1.76 2.33 2.02
CA MET A 260 -0.64 2.78 2.84
C MET A 260 -0.71 4.29 3.12
N ARG A 261 -1.09 5.10 2.13
CA ARG A 261 -1.29 6.54 2.30
C ARG A 261 -2.39 6.81 3.33
N THR A 262 -3.51 6.11 3.22
CA THR A 262 -4.62 6.23 4.19
C THR A 262 -4.14 5.96 5.62
N GLU A 263 -3.45 4.85 5.87
CA GLU A 263 -2.94 4.54 7.21
C GLU A 263 -1.90 5.57 7.71
N SER A 264 -1.03 6.04 6.83
CA SER A 264 -0.05 7.08 7.18
C SER A 264 -0.73 8.41 7.57
N LEU A 265 -1.77 8.79 6.84
CA LEU A 265 -2.56 10.00 7.13
C LEU A 265 -3.34 9.85 8.44
N VAL A 266 -3.97 8.71 8.68
CA VAL A 266 -4.69 8.42 9.93
C VAL A 266 -3.73 8.48 11.12
N HIS A 267 -2.56 7.86 11.01
CA HIS A 267 -1.55 7.90 12.07
C HIS A 267 -1.05 9.33 12.34
N LEU A 268 -0.84 10.13 11.29
CA LEU A 268 -0.46 11.54 11.45
C LEU A 268 -1.56 12.35 12.18
N VAL A 269 -2.81 12.14 11.83
CA VAL A 269 -3.96 12.77 12.51
C VAL A 269 -4.05 12.31 13.95
N GLU A 270 -3.84 11.03 14.22
CA GLU A 270 -3.86 10.47 15.59
C GLU A 270 -2.80 11.14 16.48
N GLN A 271 -1.59 11.33 15.96
CA GLN A 271 -0.51 12.02 16.68
C GLN A 271 -0.80 13.50 16.95
N ARG A 272 -1.58 14.17 16.08
CA ARG A 272 -1.82 15.62 16.15
C ARG A 272 -3.13 15.99 16.84
N LEU A 273 -4.19 15.30 16.51
CA LEU A 273 -5.57 15.66 16.90
C LEU A 273 -6.24 14.63 17.82
N GLY A 274 -5.59 13.47 18.01
CA GLY A 274 -6.07 12.41 18.90
C GLY A 274 -6.82 11.30 18.19
N HIS A 275 -7.06 10.22 18.95
CA HIS A 275 -7.56 8.93 18.44
C HIS A 275 -8.96 9.04 17.80
N THR A 276 -9.90 9.71 18.46
CA THR A 276 -11.30 9.82 17.98
C THR A 276 -11.39 10.52 16.64
N THR A 277 -10.69 11.66 16.49
CA THR A 277 -10.63 12.41 15.22
C THR A 277 -9.96 11.58 14.13
N ALA A 278 -8.93 10.79 14.47
CA ALA A 278 -8.27 9.88 13.55
C ALA A 278 -9.21 8.76 13.06
N GLN A 279 -10.07 8.20 13.91
CA GLN A 279 -11.06 7.22 13.49
C GLN A 279 -12.13 7.81 12.57
N VAL A 280 -12.59 9.03 12.85
CA VAL A 280 -13.48 9.77 11.94
C VAL A 280 -12.83 9.95 10.57
N TYR A 281 -11.55 10.36 10.56
CA TYR A 281 -10.80 10.55 9.32
C TYR A 281 -10.53 9.23 8.58
N ARG A 282 -10.27 8.13 9.30
CA ARG A 282 -10.13 6.79 8.73
C ARG A 282 -11.36 6.39 7.92
N ILE A 283 -12.56 6.61 8.48
CA ILE A 283 -13.80 6.27 7.80
C ILE A 283 -14.02 7.14 6.56
N MET A 284 -13.69 8.43 6.64
CA MET A 284 -13.71 9.32 5.47
C MET A 284 -12.80 8.79 4.34
N LEU A 285 -11.54 8.50 4.67
CA LEU A 285 -10.56 8.02 3.70
C LEU A 285 -10.93 6.65 3.13
N THR A 286 -11.40 5.72 3.97
CA THR A 286 -11.80 4.38 3.54
C THR A 286 -13.01 4.44 2.58
N SER A 287 -13.97 5.32 2.83
CA SER A 287 -15.10 5.53 1.90
C SER A 287 -14.66 6.05 0.54
N LEU A 288 -13.61 6.87 0.51
CA LEU A 288 -13.04 7.40 -0.73
C LEU A 288 -12.09 6.41 -1.45
N GLU A 289 -11.49 5.45 -0.73
CA GLU A 289 -10.58 4.48 -1.32
C GLU A 289 -11.19 3.72 -2.50
N ASN A 290 -12.48 3.41 -2.45
CA ASN A 290 -13.16 2.70 -3.55
C ASN A 290 -13.16 3.50 -4.86
N ASN A 291 -13.16 4.82 -4.76
CA ASN A 291 -13.18 5.73 -5.91
C ASN A 291 -11.76 6.07 -6.41
N LEU A 292 -10.74 5.66 -5.68
CA LEU A 292 -9.34 5.99 -5.96
C LEU A 292 -8.60 4.75 -6.45
N ALA A 293 -8.21 4.74 -7.72
CA ALA A 293 -7.39 3.67 -8.28
C ALA A 293 -5.90 3.80 -7.86
N ARG A 294 -5.41 5.02 -7.67
CA ARG A 294 -4.00 5.34 -7.40
C ARG A 294 -3.82 6.62 -6.57
N CYS A 295 -2.64 6.82 -6.01
CA CYS A 295 -2.32 8.01 -5.22
C CYS A 295 -2.10 9.26 -6.07
N TYR A 296 -1.66 9.09 -7.30
CA TYR A 296 -1.23 10.16 -8.19
C TYR A 296 -1.74 9.90 -9.61
N GLU A 297 -2.32 10.92 -10.23
CA GLU A 297 -2.72 10.92 -11.62
C GLU A 297 -1.72 11.73 -12.44
N GLU A 298 -1.02 11.07 -13.37
CA GLU A 298 -0.11 11.76 -14.31
C GLU A 298 -0.89 12.64 -15.28
N TRP A 299 -2.12 12.25 -15.58
CA TRP A 299 -3.00 12.91 -16.53
C TRP A 299 -4.29 13.28 -15.80
N PRO A 300 -4.47 14.56 -15.45
CA PRO A 300 -5.70 15.01 -14.81
C PRO A 300 -6.92 14.74 -15.71
N ASP A 301 -8.01 14.28 -15.12
CA ASP A 301 -9.26 13.96 -15.83
C ASP A 301 -9.96 15.18 -16.43
N ARG A 302 -9.50 16.38 -16.10
CA ARG A 302 -10.10 17.61 -16.62
C ARG A 302 -9.51 17.97 -17.96
N ASP A 303 -10.33 17.92 -18.98
CA ASP A 303 -10.11 18.76 -20.14
C ASP A 303 -10.27 20.20 -19.69
N LYS A 304 -9.13 20.93 -19.61
CA LYS A 304 -9.14 22.39 -19.33
C LYS A 304 -9.99 23.18 -20.31
N ASN A 305 -10.42 22.56 -21.38
CA ASN A 305 -11.19 23.11 -22.47
C ASN A 305 -12.65 22.65 -22.49
N ASP A 306 -13.14 21.96 -21.47
CA ASP A 306 -14.56 21.66 -21.38
C ASP A 306 -15.31 22.97 -21.08
N PRO A 307 -16.09 23.53 -22.02
CA PRO A 307 -16.76 24.81 -21.85
C PRO A 307 -17.84 24.77 -20.75
N ASP A 308 -18.29 23.58 -20.38
CA ASP A 308 -19.28 23.37 -19.31
C ASP A 308 -18.63 23.10 -17.94
N ALA A 309 -17.33 22.82 -17.92
CA ALA A 309 -16.58 22.72 -16.67
C ALA A 309 -16.25 24.13 -16.16
N GLY A 310 -17.18 24.73 -15.44
CA GLY A 310 -16.91 25.96 -14.68
C GLY A 310 -15.67 25.78 -13.79
N PRO A 311 -14.96 26.88 -13.45
CA PRO A 311 -13.74 26.81 -12.61
C PRO A 311 -13.98 26.15 -11.25
N ASP A 312 -15.23 25.98 -10.84
CA ASP A 312 -15.68 25.47 -9.55
C ASP A 312 -16.30 24.06 -9.60
N THR A 313 -16.25 23.34 -10.73
CA THR A 313 -16.75 21.95 -10.77
C THR A 313 -15.81 21.04 -9.99
N ILE A 314 -16.14 20.87 -8.70
CA ILE A 314 -15.43 19.98 -7.79
C ILE A 314 -15.81 18.55 -8.15
N ASP A 315 -14.79 17.73 -8.36
CA ASP A 315 -15.00 16.31 -8.62
C ASP A 315 -15.73 15.64 -7.44
N SER A 316 -16.94 15.17 -7.69
CA SER A 316 -17.80 14.52 -6.69
C SER A 316 -17.16 13.27 -6.09
N ARG A 317 -16.19 12.66 -6.77
CA ARG A 317 -15.46 11.48 -6.29
C ARG A 317 -14.70 11.73 -4.99
N PHE A 318 -14.29 12.98 -4.72
CA PHE A 318 -13.54 13.36 -3.53
C PHE A 318 -14.40 14.01 -2.44
N LEU A 319 -15.70 14.10 -2.64
CA LEU A 319 -16.62 14.70 -1.68
C LEU A 319 -17.16 13.67 -0.70
N VAL A 320 -17.17 14.03 0.57
CA VAL A 320 -17.74 13.21 1.65
C VAL A 320 -18.70 14.07 2.47
N THR A 321 -19.85 13.51 2.84
CA THR A 321 -20.79 14.18 3.73
C THR A 321 -20.58 13.73 5.18
N ALA A 322 -20.69 14.66 6.13
CA ALA A 322 -20.60 14.34 7.55
C ALA A 322 -21.63 13.27 7.98
N ARG A 323 -22.79 13.21 7.30
CA ARG A 323 -23.84 12.21 7.56
C ARG A 323 -23.43 10.79 7.15
N ASP A 324 -22.77 10.64 6.03
CA ASP A 324 -22.34 9.31 5.55
C ASP A 324 -21.22 8.76 6.44
N VAL A 325 -20.32 9.64 6.88
CA VAL A 325 -19.32 9.28 7.90
C VAL A 325 -19.99 8.84 9.20
N ALA A 326 -20.97 9.61 9.69
CA ALA A 326 -21.68 9.30 10.94
C ALA A 326 -22.48 7.97 10.89
N LYS A 327 -22.93 7.54 9.70
CA LYS A 327 -23.60 6.24 9.53
C LYS A 327 -22.62 5.06 9.65
N ASN A 328 -21.39 5.25 9.16
CA ASN A 328 -20.38 4.20 9.06
C ASN A 328 -19.51 4.09 10.32
N ILE A 329 -19.59 5.06 11.24
CA ILE A 329 -18.88 5.03 12.51
C ILE A 329 -19.52 4.00 13.44
N ASP A 330 -18.68 3.19 14.08
CA ASP A 330 -19.10 2.28 15.13
C ASP A 330 -19.78 3.04 16.28
N ARG A 331 -20.86 2.46 16.79
CA ARG A 331 -21.62 3.05 17.91
C ARG A 331 -20.89 2.94 19.25
N SER A 332 -19.94 2.04 19.36
CA SER A 332 -19.13 1.86 20.57
C SER A 332 -18.06 2.95 20.73
N LEU A 333 -17.73 3.69 19.66
CA LEU A 333 -16.70 4.73 19.70
C LEU A 333 -17.20 5.95 20.50
N ASP A 334 -16.39 6.39 21.47
CA ASP A 334 -16.62 7.63 22.19
C ASP A 334 -16.31 8.86 21.33
N LEU A 335 -17.34 9.38 20.65
CA LEU A 335 -17.25 10.55 19.78
C LEU A 335 -17.10 11.88 20.54
N LEU A 336 -17.25 11.89 21.85
CA LEU A 336 -17.18 13.12 22.64
C LEU A 336 -15.77 13.45 23.09
N SER A 337 -14.89 12.46 23.06
CA SER A 337 -13.50 12.61 23.43
C SER A 337 -12.77 13.57 22.47
N GLY A 338 -12.08 14.56 23.02
CA GLY A 338 -11.30 15.54 22.26
C GLY A 338 -12.08 16.76 21.75
N LEU A 339 -13.38 16.86 22.04
CA LEU A 339 -14.19 18.04 21.70
C LEU A 339 -14.38 18.97 22.91
N ASP A 340 -14.64 20.24 22.63
CA ASP A 340 -15.01 21.21 23.65
C ASP A 340 -16.35 20.81 24.31
N PRO A 341 -16.39 20.61 25.64
CA PRO A 341 -17.60 20.25 26.37
C PRO A 341 -18.77 21.21 26.12
N ASN A 342 -18.50 22.51 25.94
CA ASN A 342 -19.56 23.50 25.63
C ASN A 342 -20.23 23.21 24.29
N ALA A 343 -19.45 22.84 23.27
CA ALA A 343 -19.97 22.45 21.95
C ALA A 343 -20.84 21.19 22.05
N VAL A 344 -20.41 20.23 22.86
CA VAL A 344 -21.15 18.98 23.09
C VAL A 344 -22.51 19.26 23.74
N VAL A 345 -22.57 20.09 24.78
CA VAL A 345 -23.82 20.47 25.47
C VAL A 345 -24.75 21.19 24.50
N GLN A 346 -24.23 22.11 23.68
CA GLN A 346 -25.06 22.83 22.69
C GLN A 346 -25.68 21.87 21.64
N ILE A 347 -24.97 20.84 21.24
CA ILE A 347 -25.44 19.86 20.24
C ILE A 347 -26.43 18.89 20.86
N THR A 348 -26.05 18.28 21.98
CA THR A 348 -26.82 17.18 22.60
C THR A 348 -27.97 17.70 23.48
N ARG A 349 -27.90 18.96 23.90
CA ARG A 349 -28.81 19.56 24.89
C ARG A 349 -28.89 18.77 26.20
N LYS A 350 -27.88 17.97 26.48
CA LYS A 350 -27.76 17.11 27.66
C LYS A 350 -26.50 17.49 28.42
N GLY A 351 -26.57 17.43 29.74
CA GLY A 351 -25.45 17.75 30.61
C GLY A 351 -25.26 19.26 30.87
N HIS A 352 -24.34 19.56 31.76
CA HIS A 352 -23.92 20.92 32.11
C HIS A 352 -22.39 20.94 32.21
N VAL A 353 -21.77 22.04 31.84
CA VAL A 353 -20.32 22.22 31.93
C VAL A 353 -19.98 22.83 33.28
N ASP A 354 -19.08 22.18 34.01
CA ASP A 354 -18.62 22.69 35.33
C ASP A 354 -17.58 23.81 35.15
N LYS A 355 -17.25 24.51 36.24
CA LYS A 355 -16.24 25.58 36.28
C LYS A 355 -14.84 25.13 35.79
N HIS A 356 -14.60 23.84 35.75
CA HIS A 356 -13.36 23.21 35.28
C HIS A 356 -13.44 22.77 33.82
N HIS A 357 -14.42 23.22 33.05
CA HIS A 357 -14.66 22.81 31.66
C HIS A 357 -14.86 21.29 31.47
N CYS A 358 -15.38 20.61 32.48
CA CYS A 358 -15.74 19.19 32.40
C CYS A 358 -17.26 19.00 32.32
N LEU A 359 -17.71 17.97 31.61
CA LEU A 359 -19.12 17.57 31.59
C LEU A 359 -19.50 16.98 32.96
N THR A 360 -20.53 17.54 33.58
CA THR A 360 -21.02 17.07 34.89
C THR A 360 -21.75 15.73 34.82
N GLN A 361 -22.27 15.35 33.64
CA GLN A 361 -22.92 14.08 33.41
C GLN A 361 -22.34 13.44 32.15
N PRO A 362 -21.92 12.16 32.19
CA PRO A 362 -21.49 11.44 31.00
C PRO A 362 -22.67 11.31 30.03
N VAL A 363 -22.45 11.69 28.80
CA VAL A 363 -23.42 11.48 27.71
C VAL A 363 -23.06 10.18 26.98
N ASP A 364 -24.00 9.24 26.98
CA ASP A 364 -23.81 7.97 26.29
C ASP A 364 -23.84 8.16 24.77
N CYS A 365 -22.71 7.94 24.11
CA CYS A 365 -22.58 8.05 22.65
C CYS A 365 -23.48 7.07 21.90
N SER A 366 -23.75 5.88 22.47
CA SER A 366 -24.64 4.87 21.88
C SER A 366 -26.11 5.31 21.79
N SER A 367 -26.53 6.20 22.68
CA SER A 367 -27.92 6.71 22.75
C SER A 367 -28.19 7.92 21.86
N LEU A 368 -27.17 8.45 21.16
CA LEU A 368 -27.29 9.63 20.32
C LEU A 368 -28.05 9.34 19.02
N ASN A 369 -28.93 10.27 18.65
CA ASN A 369 -29.59 10.26 17.35
C ASN A 369 -28.60 10.48 16.21
N LEU A 370 -28.93 10.01 15.00
CA LEU A 370 -28.05 10.16 13.83
C LEU A 370 -27.75 11.65 13.53
N ASP A 371 -28.71 12.54 13.72
CA ASP A 371 -28.52 13.98 13.45
C ASP A 371 -27.54 14.62 14.46
N ASP A 372 -27.60 14.23 15.73
CA ASP A 372 -26.66 14.73 16.74
C ASP A 372 -25.26 14.12 16.54
N ARG A 373 -25.19 12.82 16.20
CA ARG A 373 -23.92 12.20 15.76
C ARG A 373 -23.31 12.91 14.56
N THR A 374 -24.14 13.25 13.55
CA THR A 374 -23.68 13.98 12.36
C THR A 374 -23.07 15.33 12.73
N LYS A 375 -23.68 16.08 13.66
CA LYS A 375 -23.16 17.37 14.13
C LYS A 375 -21.84 17.21 14.90
N ILE A 376 -21.73 16.15 15.72
CA ILE A 376 -20.48 15.85 16.45
C ILE A 376 -19.36 15.47 15.48
N VAL A 377 -19.65 14.60 14.50
CA VAL A 377 -18.71 14.25 13.44
C VAL A 377 -18.29 15.48 12.64
N ASP A 378 -19.22 16.37 12.31
CA ASP A 378 -18.91 17.63 11.62
C ASP A 378 -17.92 18.49 12.42
N LYS A 379 -18.00 18.49 13.77
CA LYS A 379 -17.01 19.17 14.62
C LYS A 379 -15.62 18.54 14.53
N HIS A 380 -15.50 17.21 14.52
CA HIS A 380 -14.22 16.53 14.28
C HIS A 380 -13.64 16.86 12.90
N ILE A 381 -14.50 16.94 11.88
CA ILE A 381 -14.06 17.31 10.54
C ILE A 381 -13.63 18.79 10.49
N GLN A 382 -14.26 19.68 11.26
CA GLN A 382 -13.81 21.06 11.41
C GLN A 382 -12.41 21.14 12.02
N LEU A 383 -12.11 20.32 13.05
CA LEU A 383 -10.75 20.23 13.61
C LEU A 383 -9.70 19.81 12.57
N LEU A 384 -10.07 18.90 11.66
CA LEU A 384 -9.20 18.50 10.54
C LEU A 384 -8.96 19.63 9.53
N SER A 385 -9.96 20.49 9.33
CA SER A 385 -9.85 21.66 8.45
C SER A 385 -9.02 22.77 9.06
N ASP A 386 -9.11 22.97 10.38
CA ASP A 386 -8.42 24.03 11.12
C ASP A 386 -6.93 23.72 11.35
N ASP A 387 -6.52 22.46 11.18
CA ASP A 387 -5.10 22.05 11.29
C ASP A 387 -4.25 22.69 10.19
N PRO A 388 -2.98 23.09 10.46
CA PRO A 388 -2.06 23.67 9.47
C PRO A 388 -1.81 22.83 8.22
N PHE A 389 -2.09 21.53 8.25
CA PHE A 389 -2.02 20.65 7.08
C PHE A 389 -3.25 20.74 6.19
N HIS A 390 -4.36 21.28 6.69
CA HIS A 390 -5.63 21.36 5.98
C HIS A 390 -6.03 20.02 5.38
N PHE A 391 -6.21 19.00 6.25
CA PHE A 391 -6.55 17.64 5.83
C PHE A 391 -7.83 17.56 5.01
N VAL A 392 -8.77 18.47 5.27
CA VAL A 392 -10.03 18.59 4.55
C VAL A 392 -10.37 20.06 4.36
N THR A 393 -11.09 20.35 3.28
CA THR A 393 -11.64 21.68 3.01
C THR A 393 -13.16 21.63 2.93
N TRP A 394 -13.79 22.64 3.47
CA TRP A 394 -15.22 22.80 3.34
C TRP A 394 -15.58 23.25 1.92
N VAL A 395 -16.61 22.63 1.33
CA VAL A 395 -17.00 22.89 -0.06
C VAL A 395 -18.36 23.59 -0.12
N ALA A 396 -19.39 22.95 0.40
CA ALA A 396 -20.75 23.42 0.29
C ALA A 396 -21.64 22.86 1.40
N ARG A 397 -22.85 23.40 1.50
CA ARG A 397 -23.89 22.90 2.38
C ARG A 397 -25.13 22.57 1.57
N ALA A 398 -25.18 21.37 1.04
CA ALA A 398 -26.38 20.83 0.40
C ALA A 398 -27.15 19.94 1.37
N GLY A 399 -27.88 20.57 2.33
CA GLY A 399 -28.52 19.89 3.45
C GLY A 399 -27.56 19.54 4.60
N TYR A 400 -26.51 18.78 4.34
CA TYR A 400 -25.40 18.47 5.26
C TYR A 400 -24.11 19.07 4.75
N SER A 401 -23.15 19.33 5.68
CA SER A 401 -21.83 19.83 5.31
C SER A 401 -21.12 18.83 4.38
N GLN A 402 -20.63 19.31 3.26
CA GLN A 402 -19.82 18.57 2.29
C GLN A 402 -18.37 18.99 2.45
N TRP A 403 -17.50 17.98 2.56
CA TRP A 403 -16.08 18.13 2.79
C TRP A 403 -15.31 17.45 1.68
N ARG A 404 -14.20 18.05 1.27
CA ARG A 404 -13.26 17.50 0.31
C ARG A 404 -11.94 17.17 0.99
N VAL A 405 -11.37 16.01 0.68
CA VAL A 405 -10.02 15.65 1.07
C VAL A 405 -9.03 16.13 0.02
N GLU A 406 -8.04 16.91 0.41
CA GLU A 406 -7.06 17.53 -0.50
C GLU A 406 -5.89 16.60 -0.78
N PHE A 407 -6.10 15.52 -1.53
CA PHE A 407 -5.09 14.51 -1.82
C PHE A 407 -3.86 15.01 -2.57
N GLU A 408 -3.92 16.16 -3.22
CA GLU A 408 -2.77 16.77 -3.90
C GLU A 408 -1.91 17.60 -2.97
N GLU A 409 -2.53 18.40 -2.10
CA GLU A 409 -1.82 19.35 -1.24
C GLU A 409 -1.27 18.70 0.04
N ILE A 410 -2.00 17.74 0.61
CA ILE A 410 -1.58 17.04 1.84
C ILE A 410 -0.22 16.34 1.67
N PRO A 411 0.03 15.53 0.62
CA PRO A 411 1.35 14.92 0.43
C PRO A 411 2.46 15.95 0.28
N LYS A 412 2.20 17.08 -0.40
CA LYS A 412 3.18 18.17 -0.53
C LYS A 412 3.51 18.79 0.84
N ALA A 413 2.50 18.95 1.70
CA ALA A 413 2.68 19.47 3.06
C ALA A 413 3.46 18.47 3.94
N ILE A 414 3.16 17.18 3.85
CA ILE A 414 3.86 16.12 4.59
C ILE A 414 5.32 16.05 4.17
N ILE A 415 5.61 16.07 2.86
CA ILE A 415 6.99 16.07 2.36
C ILE A 415 7.76 17.29 2.87
N GLN A 416 7.13 18.46 2.87
CA GLN A 416 7.75 19.65 3.42
C GLN A 416 8.04 19.50 4.91
N HIS A 417 7.13 18.91 5.65
CA HIS A 417 7.31 18.62 7.07
C HIS A 417 8.47 17.65 7.31
N GLU A 418 8.57 16.57 6.55
CA GLU A 418 9.66 15.59 6.66
C GLU A 418 11.03 16.19 6.29
N ILE A 419 11.08 17.07 5.28
CA ILE A 419 12.29 17.84 4.95
C ILE A 419 12.68 18.73 6.13
N GLU A 420 11.72 19.47 6.71
CA GLU A 420 11.98 20.34 7.86
C GLU A 420 12.43 19.55 9.10
N ASN A 421 11.83 18.39 9.38
CA ASN A 421 12.22 17.48 10.47
C ASN A 421 13.66 16.98 10.26
N THR A 422 13.99 16.56 9.05
CA THR A 422 15.36 16.13 8.71
C THR A 422 16.38 17.25 8.90
N ILE A 423 16.03 18.46 8.51
CA ILE A 423 16.88 19.64 8.71
C ILE A 423 16.99 19.99 10.19
N ALA A 424 15.89 19.93 10.93
CA ALA A 424 15.90 20.14 12.38
C ALA A 424 16.84 19.18 13.10
N ALA A 425 16.79 17.90 12.73
CA ALA A 425 17.66 16.87 13.29
C ALA A 425 19.15 17.04 12.94
N ARG A 426 19.48 17.52 11.72
CA ARG A 426 20.86 17.66 11.25
C ARG A 426 21.50 19.01 11.55
N LYS A 427 20.72 20.08 11.50
CA LYS A 427 21.19 21.49 11.55
C LYS A 427 20.47 22.36 12.60
N GLY A 428 19.53 21.78 13.31
CA GLY A 428 18.78 22.48 14.35
C GLY A 428 17.78 23.52 13.81
N ALA A 429 17.26 24.33 14.72
CA ALA A 429 16.20 25.30 14.43
C ALA A 429 16.60 26.38 13.41
N LEU A 430 17.89 26.73 13.34
CA LEU A 430 18.38 27.77 12.41
C LEU A 430 18.23 27.34 10.96
N GLY A 431 18.54 26.08 10.65
CA GLY A 431 18.34 25.53 9.30
C GLY A 431 16.87 25.55 8.89
N VAL A 432 15.96 25.17 9.78
CA VAL A 432 14.50 25.21 9.53
C VAL A 432 14.01 26.64 9.30
N LYS A 433 14.47 27.59 10.14
CA LYS A 433 14.12 29.01 9.98
C LYS A 433 14.56 29.54 8.62
N LEU A 434 15.76 29.19 8.16
CA LEU A 434 16.29 29.57 6.85
C LEU A 434 15.41 29.03 5.71
N ILE A 435 15.08 27.72 5.72
CA ILE A 435 14.21 27.10 4.71
C ILE A 435 12.83 27.77 4.68
N ARG A 436 12.23 28.02 5.85
CA ARG A 436 10.93 28.70 5.93
C ARG A 436 10.98 30.13 5.39
N ALA A 437 12.08 30.87 5.65
CA ALA A 437 12.28 32.21 5.12
C ALA A 437 12.42 32.19 3.59
N LEU A 438 13.23 31.26 3.04
CA LEU A 438 13.41 31.09 1.60
C LEU A 438 12.13 30.61 0.90
N LYS A 439 11.37 29.70 1.53
CA LYS A 439 10.06 29.25 1.01
C LYS A 439 9.06 30.40 0.88
N LYS A 440 9.03 31.30 1.88
CA LYS A 440 8.10 32.43 1.92
C LYS A 440 8.50 33.58 0.99
N LYS A 441 9.79 33.88 0.91
CA LYS A 441 10.30 35.06 0.20
C LYS A 441 10.93 34.75 -1.17
N GLY A 442 11.16 33.47 -1.47
CA GLY A 442 11.79 33.03 -2.71
C GLY A 442 13.31 33.20 -2.72
N LYS A 443 13.87 33.76 -3.80
CA LYS A 443 15.32 33.99 -3.97
C LYS A 443 15.73 35.23 -3.18
N LEU A 444 16.72 35.10 -2.32
CA LEU A 444 17.23 36.19 -1.47
C LEU A 444 18.74 36.33 -1.64
N ASP A 445 19.24 37.57 -1.48
CA ASP A 445 20.67 37.82 -1.30
C ASP A 445 21.08 37.66 0.18
N GLU A 446 22.38 37.69 0.46
CA GLU A 446 22.92 37.54 1.83
C GLU A 446 22.35 38.59 2.79
N ARG A 447 22.28 39.86 2.38
CA ARG A 447 21.79 40.97 3.22
C ARG A 447 20.30 40.80 3.55
N GLN A 448 19.49 40.46 2.56
CA GLN A 448 18.06 40.19 2.74
C GLN A 448 17.84 38.98 3.63
N THR A 449 18.68 37.93 3.50
CA THR A 449 18.63 36.74 4.32
C THR A 449 19.02 37.04 5.77
N CYS A 450 20.08 37.84 6.03
CA CYS A 450 20.45 38.31 7.37
C CYS A 450 19.30 39.03 8.05
N ASN A 451 18.63 39.96 7.33
CA ASN A 451 17.48 40.69 7.85
C ASN A 451 16.29 39.75 8.14
N ALA A 452 16.02 38.77 7.29
CA ALA A 452 14.94 37.83 7.46
C ALA A 452 15.17 36.85 8.64
N MET A 453 16.44 36.48 8.85
CA MET A 453 16.86 35.55 9.90
C MET A 453 17.17 36.27 11.22
N MET A 454 17.40 37.60 11.20
CA MET A 454 17.91 38.41 12.34
C MET A 454 19.22 37.83 12.88
N MET A 455 20.15 37.50 11.98
CA MET A 455 21.46 36.90 12.29
C MET A 455 22.60 37.74 11.73
N SER A 456 23.78 37.55 12.34
CA SER A 456 25.02 38.12 11.80
C SER A 456 25.41 37.45 10.49
N ALA A 457 26.11 38.20 9.60
CA ALA A 457 26.52 37.65 8.31
C ALA A 457 27.50 36.45 8.44
N PRO A 458 28.47 36.44 9.35
CA PRO A 458 29.36 35.29 9.54
C PRO A 458 28.59 34.00 9.93
N ASP A 459 27.67 34.10 10.89
CA ASP A 459 26.89 32.96 11.37
C ASP A 459 25.97 32.42 10.26
N LEU A 460 25.35 33.35 9.53
CA LEU A 460 24.48 32.99 8.40
C LEU A 460 25.26 32.25 7.30
N ARG A 461 26.49 32.72 6.95
CA ARG A 461 27.33 32.03 5.96
C ARG A 461 27.67 30.60 6.35
N GLY A 462 27.91 30.34 7.66
CA GLY A 462 28.12 28.99 8.18
C GLY A 462 26.91 28.10 7.89
N VAL A 463 25.71 28.58 8.22
CA VAL A 463 24.45 27.81 7.99
C VAL A 463 24.19 27.61 6.50
N ILE A 464 24.37 28.64 5.67
CA ILE A 464 24.18 28.56 4.21
C ILE A 464 25.16 27.55 3.60
N ASN A 465 26.45 27.64 3.94
CA ASN A 465 27.46 26.72 3.42
C ASN A 465 27.11 25.27 3.76
N ASP A 466 26.78 25.01 5.01
CA ASP A 466 26.39 23.70 5.47
C ASP A 466 25.17 23.12 4.75
N MET A 467 24.15 23.96 4.52
CA MET A 467 22.94 23.57 3.82
C MET A 467 23.17 23.37 2.32
N THR A 468 24.09 24.16 1.73
CA THR A 468 24.49 24.05 0.32
C THR A 468 25.29 22.76 0.08
N VAL A 469 26.25 22.44 0.96
CA VAL A 469 27.02 21.18 0.90
C VAL A 469 26.11 19.96 0.99
N GLN A 470 25.05 20.04 1.79
CA GLN A 470 24.04 18.96 1.87
C GLN A 470 23.09 18.93 0.66
N GLY A 471 23.14 19.92 -0.23
CA GLY A 471 22.28 19.98 -1.42
C GLY A 471 20.84 20.39 -1.15
N LEU A 472 20.55 20.95 0.03
CA LEU A 472 19.21 21.39 0.45
C LEU A 472 18.89 22.82 -0.01
N ILE A 473 19.92 23.64 -0.22
CA ILE A 473 19.83 25.02 -0.71
C ILE A 473 20.73 25.14 -1.92
N GLN A 474 20.38 26.03 -2.82
CA GLN A 474 21.18 26.39 -3.97
C GLN A 474 21.66 27.84 -3.86
N THR A 475 22.84 28.06 -4.35
CA THR A 475 23.44 29.41 -4.47
C THR A 475 23.82 29.66 -5.91
N GLN A 476 23.57 30.85 -6.41
CA GLN A 476 23.92 31.27 -7.75
C GLN A 476 24.59 32.64 -7.71
N GLU A 477 25.73 32.74 -8.34
CA GLU A 477 26.40 34.01 -8.58
C GLU A 477 25.76 34.72 -9.78
N VAL A 478 25.35 35.96 -9.57
CA VAL A 478 24.81 36.85 -10.61
C VAL A 478 25.74 38.02 -10.74
N PRO A 479 26.55 38.10 -11.83
CA PRO A 479 27.43 39.25 -12.07
C PRO A 479 26.60 40.50 -12.40
N ARG A 480 26.94 41.63 -11.79
CA ARG A 480 26.31 42.93 -12.05
C ARG A 480 26.92 43.65 -13.23
N VAL A 481 28.11 43.24 -13.64
CA VAL A 481 28.91 43.83 -14.72
C VAL A 481 29.34 42.72 -15.67
N GLU A 482 29.56 43.01 -16.94
CA GLU A 482 30.02 42.03 -17.94
C GLU A 482 31.32 41.31 -17.54
N ARG A 483 32.23 42.01 -16.86
CA ARG A 483 33.42 41.39 -16.27
C ARG A 483 33.05 40.72 -14.93
N ARG A 484 33.25 39.41 -14.82
CA ARG A 484 33.06 38.66 -13.60
C ARG A 484 34.10 39.04 -12.54
N GLU A 485 33.80 40.08 -11.80
CA GLU A 485 34.58 40.46 -10.62
C GLU A 485 33.81 40.10 -9.36
N ALA A 486 34.43 39.35 -8.46
CA ALA A 486 33.80 38.87 -7.21
C ALA A 486 33.23 40.01 -6.35
N LYS A 487 33.82 41.20 -6.43
CA LYS A 487 33.35 42.40 -5.71
C LYS A 487 32.02 42.95 -6.24
N HIS A 488 31.69 42.65 -7.50
CA HIS A 488 30.50 43.16 -8.19
C HIS A 488 29.48 42.06 -8.46
N SER A 489 29.71 40.85 -7.94
CA SER A 489 28.78 39.74 -8.04
C SER A 489 27.84 39.72 -6.86
N MET A 490 26.58 39.37 -7.14
CA MET A 490 25.55 39.13 -6.13
C MET A 490 25.29 37.62 -6.03
N HIS A 491 25.33 37.09 -4.82
CA HIS A 491 25.02 35.69 -4.58
C HIS A 491 23.56 35.56 -4.14
N LEU A 492 22.74 34.91 -4.97
CA LEU A 492 21.36 34.59 -4.66
C LEU A 492 21.27 33.20 -4.06
N ILE A 493 20.42 33.06 -3.06
CA ILE A 493 20.19 31.85 -2.31
C ILE A 493 18.72 31.51 -2.48
N TRP A 494 18.40 30.22 -2.77
CA TRP A 494 17.04 29.78 -2.83
C TRP A 494 16.89 28.32 -2.40
N TYR A 495 15.67 27.98 -2.03
CA TYR A 495 15.24 26.64 -1.69
C TYR A 495 14.41 26.04 -2.82
N ASP A 496 14.83 24.87 -3.30
CA ASP A 496 14.10 24.07 -4.28
C ASP A 496 13.54 22.83 -3.58
N ARG A 497 12.21 22.77 -3.47
CA ARG A 497 11.51 21.64 -2.81
C ARG A 497 11.75 20.34 -3.54
N GLN A 498 11.69 20.35 -4.87
CA GLN A 498 11.86 19.17 -5.70
C GLN A 498 13.24 18.55 -5.47
N ARG A 499 14.27 19.34 -5.60
CA ARG A 499 15.65 18.88 -5.38
C ARG A 499 15.91 18.41 -3.94
N ALA A 500 15.33 19.11 -2.95
CA ALA A 500 15.45 18.69 -1.56
C ALA A 500 14.77 17.32 -1.32
N ARG A 501 13.61 17.10 -1.92
CA ARG A 501 12.89 15.81 -1.93
C ARG A 501 13.74 14.71 -2.58
N GLU A 502 14.28 14.96 -3.77
CA GLU A 502 15.15 14.00 -4.48
C GLU A 502 16.38 13.65 -3.65
N LYS A 503 17.02 14.65 -3.08
CA LYS A 503 18.19 14.45 -2.22
C LYS A 503 17.86 13.61 -1.00
N LEU A 504 16.74 13.90 -0.32
CA LEU A 504 16.30 13.15 0.85
C LEU A 504 15.98 11.70 0.47
N LEU A 505 15.24 11.48 -0.63
CA LEU A 505 14.93 10.16 -1.14
C LEU A 505 16.20 9.34 -1.45
N HIS A 506 17.19 9.98 -2.07
CA HIS A 506 18.47 9.35 -2.39
C HIS A 506 19.26 8.96 -1.13
N ASP A 507 19.25 9.83 -0.13
CA ASP A 507 19.91 9.57 1.16
C ASP A 507 19.21 8.43 1.90
N THR A 508 17.87 8.35 1.83
CA THR A 508 17.06 7.27 2.41
C THR A 508 17.39 5.92 1.75
N TYR A 509 17.47 5.87 0.40
CA TYR A 509 17.88 4.63 -0.29
C TYR A 509 19.29 4.18 0.11
N LYS A 510 20.25 5.10 0.22
CA LYS A 510 21.58 4.77 0.72
C LYS A 510 21.55 4.23 2.15
N GLY A 511 20.67 4.80 3.00
CA GLY A 511 20.40 4.32 4.35
C GLY A 511 19.90 2.87 4.35
N MET A 512 18.87 2.60 3.55
CA MET A 512 18.29 1.25 3.40
C MET A 512 19.32 0.21 2.94
N VAL A 513 20.13 0.54 1.93
CA VAL A 513 21.21 -0.36 1.46
C VAL A 513 22.21 -0.68 2.58
N ARG A 514 22.62 0.33 3.35
CA ARG A 514 23.54 0.13 4.48
C ARG A 514 22.92 -0.74 5.58
N ILE A 515 21.63 -0.57 5.87
CA ILE A 515 20.92 -1.41 6.83
C ILE A 515 20.89 -2.86 6.33
N MET A 516 20.55 -3.09 5.05
CA MET A 516 20.55 -4.44 4.46
C MET A 516 21.95 -5.08 4.51
N GLN A 517 23.00 -4.35 4.15
CA GLN A 517 24.38 -4.81 4.26
C GLN A 517 24.74 -5.15 5.72
N ARG A 518 24.26 -4.36 6.67
CA ARG A 518 24.48 -4.65 8.11
C ARG A 518 23.76 -5.92 8.54
N ILE A 519 22.54 -6.15 8.09
CA ILE A 519 21.79 -7.41 8.35
C ILE A 519 22.58 -8.60 7.81
N THR A 520 23.06 -8.53 6.56
CA THR A 520 23.87 -9.60 5.96
C THR A 520 25.15 -9.85 6.76
N PHE A 521 25.88 -8.80 7.12
CA PHE A 521 27.10 -8.90 7.90
C PHE A 521 26.90 -9.52 9.30
N GLU A 522 25.83 -9.13 10.00
CA GLU A 522 25.51 -9.72 11.30
C GLU A 522 25.05 -11.18 11.17
N ARG A 523 24.33 -11.51 10.07
CA ARG A 523 23.93 -12.90 9.75
C ARG A 523 25.15 -13.79 9.48
N GLU A 524 26.14 -13.30 8.74
CA GLU A 524 27.37 -14.04 8.44
C GLU A 524 28.15 -14.41 9.70
N LYS A 525 28.18 -13.53 10.73
CA LYS A 525 28.85 -13.81 12.00
C LYS A 525 28.29 -15.02 12.74
N VAL A 526 26.98 -15.25 12.59
CA VAL A 526 26.26 -16.33 13.29
C VAL A 526 25.78 -17.42 12.34
N LYS A 527 26.33 -17.46 11.12
CA LYS A 527 25.88 -18.37 10.03
C LYS A 527 25.85 -19.83 10.49
N GLY A 528 26.93 -20.34 11.09
CA GLY A 528 26.99 -21.73 11.56
C GLY A 528 25.97 -22.05 12.65
N LEU A 529 25.65 -21.07 13.52
CA LEU A 529 24.61 -21.20 14.53
C LEU A 529 23.22 -21.23 13.87
N LEU A 530 22.98 -20.37 12.88
CA LEU A 530 21.69 -20.33 12.16
C LEU A 530 21.45 -21.61 11.36
N GLU A 531 22.46 -22.13 10.63
CA GLU A 531 22.38 -23.39 9.92
C GLU A 531 22.07 -24.57 10.86
N LYS A 532 22.57 -24.52 12.09
CA LYS A 532 22.26 -25.51 13.12
C LYS A 532 20.85 -25.35 13.67
N ALA A 533 20.40 -24.11 13.88
CA ALA A 533 19.07 -23.80 14.42
C ALA A 533 17.93 -24.00 13.39
N GLU A 534 18.22 -23.84 12.09
CA GLU A 534 17.25 -24.01 10.98
C GLU A 534 17.06 -25.49 10.57
N ARG A 535 17.79 -26.43 11.15
CA ARG A 535 17.60 -27.87 10.91
C ARG A 535 16.24 -28.32 11.39
N SER A 536 15.59 -29.17 10.61
CA SER A 536 14.23 -29.68 10.88
C SER A 536 14.09 -30.45 12.21
N ASP A 537 15.19 -31.03 12.71
CA ASP A 537 15.27 -31.75 13.99
C ASP A 537 15.43 -30.80 15.20
N VAL A 538 15.87 -29.57 14.97
CA VAL A 538 16.13 -28.56 16.02
C VAL A 538 14.99 -27.56 16.14
N VAL A 539 14.31 -27.23 15.04
CA VAL A 539 13.19 -26.30 15.02
C VAL A 539 12.10 -26.78 15.99
N GLY A 540 11.68 -25.91 16.93
CA GLY A 540 10.71 -26.22 17.98
C GLY A 540 11.29 -26.97 19.20
N SER A 541 12.55 -27.40 19.15
CA SER A 541 13.25 -28.08 20.26
C SER A 541 14.63 -27.45 20.53
N GLU A 542 14.77 -26.16 20.25
CA GLU A 542 16.05 -25.42 20.31
C GLU A 542 16.76 -25.59 21.66
N GLU A 543 16.00 -25.65 22.76
CA GLU A 543 16.55 -25.80 24.11
C GLU A 543 17.24 -27.15 24.37
N LYS A 544 16.86 -28.20 23.62
CA LYS A 544 17.43 -29.55 23.76
C LYS A 544 18.74 -29.74 22.97
N TYR A 545 18.84 -29.06 21.83
CA TYR A 545 19.93 -29.29 20.86
C TYR A 545 20.99 -28.19 20.84
N LEU A 546 20.69 -27.00 21.38
CA LEU A 546 21.63 -25.88 21.46
C LEU A 546 22.15 -25.71 22.87
N SER A 547 23.44 -25.39 22.98
CA SER A 547 24.05 -25.02 24.27
C SER A 547 23.48 -23.69 24.78
N ARG A 548 23.55 -23.44 26.08
CA ARG A 548 23.07 -22.18 26.67
C ARG A 548 23.70 -20.94 26.03
N GLY A 549 25.02 -21.00 25.71
CA GLY A 549 25.68 -19.90 25.00
C GLY A 549 25.20 -19.69 23.59
N GLU A 550 24.85 -20.77 22.87
CA GLU A 550 24.26 -20.70 21.53
C GLU A 550 22.83 -20.13 21.56
N LEU A 551 22.03 -20.48 22.56
CA LEU A 551 20.70 -19.90 22.77
C LEU A 551 20.77 -18.40 23.07
N ASP A 552 21.69 -17.96 23.89
CA ASP A 552 21.88 -16.54 24.19
C ASP A 552 22.36 -15.77 22.93
N ALA A 553 23.25 -16.37 22.14
CA ALA A 553 23.70 -15.80 20.87
C ALA A 553 22.55 -15.72 19.84
N LEU A 554 21.67 -16.74 19.77
CA LEU A 554 20.49 -16.75 18.89
C LEU A 554 19.47 -15.68 19.31
N LYS A 555 19.19 -15.54 20.61
CA LYS A 555 18.32 -14.48 21.14
C LYS A 555 18.86 -13.09 20.78
N LYS A 556 20.15 -12.88 21.02
CA LYS A 556 20.83 -11.61 20.68
C LYS A 556 20.77 -11.32 19.18
N TRP A 557 20.94 -12.33 18.33
CA TRP A 557 20.79 -12.17 16.89
C TRP A 557 19.36 -11.76 16.51
N LYS A 558 18.34 -12.47 17.02
CA LYS A 558 16.92 -12.14 16.78
C LYS A 558 16.61 -10.69 17.18
N GLU A 559 17.09 -10.20 18.34
CA GLU A 559 16.94 -8.79 18.74
C GLU A 559 17.61 -7.80 17.78
N VAL A 560 18.84 -8.09 17.35
CA VAL A 560 19.58 -7.22 16.42
C VAL A 560 18.85 -7.17 15.08
N GLN A 561 18.44 -8.32 14.57
CA GLN A 561 17.68 -8.44 13.33
C GLN A 561 16.36 -7.66 13.39
N GLU A 562 15.60 -7.81 14.47
CA GLU A 562 14.35 -7.10 14.69
C GLU A 562 14.54 -5.58 14.67
N LYS A 563 15.54 -5.07 15.39
CA LYS A 563 15.86 -3.63 15.43
C LYS A 563 16.24 -3.09 14.05
N LEU A 564 17.04 -3.84 13.28
CA LEU A 564 17.44 -3.45 11.93
C LEU A 564 16.27 -3.51 10.94
N LEU A 565 15.42 -4.53 11.04
CA LEU A 565 14.21 -4.63 10.22
C LEU A 565 13.22 -3.51 10.56
N LEU A 566 13.04 -3.17 11.84
CA LEU A 566 12.19 -2.05 12.25
C LEU A 566 12.70 -0.72 11.67
N GLN A 567 14.02 -0.49 11.71
CA GLN A 567 14.61 0.69 11.08
C GLN A 567 14.37 0.69 9.56
N LEU A 568 14.55 -0.45 8.89
CA LEU A 568 14.28 -0.59 7.46
C LEU A 568 12.81 -0.31 7.12
N PHE A 569 11.89 -0.70 7.98
CA PHE A 569 10.46 -0.40 7.87
C PHE A 569 10.17 1.11 7.94
N ARG A 570 10.82 1.82 8.86
CA ARG A 570 10.68 3.28 8.99
C ARG A 570 11.23 4.03 7.77
N GLU A 571 12.38 3.58 7.25
CA GLU A 571 12.94 4.14 6.02
C GLU A 571 12.02 3.89 4.82
N ASP A 572 11.35 2.74 4.73
CA ASP A 572 10.38 2.45 3.67
C ASP A 572 9.11 3.32 3.76
N ASP A 573 8.65 3.68 4.96
CA ASP A 573 7.55 4.64 5.13
C ASP A 573 7.94 6.04 4.62
N LEU A 574 9.17 6.44 4.88
CA LEU A 574 9.69 7.70 4.34
C LEU A 574 9.80 7.66 2.80
N VAL A 575 10.24 6.53 2.22
CA VAL A 575 10.25 6.34 0.76
C VAL A 575 8.82 6.42 0.19
N ALA A 576 7.83 5.78 0.83
CA ALA A 576 6.45 5.84 0.40
C ALA A 576 5.93 7.29 0.39
N THR A 577 6.22 8.06 1.43
CA THR A 577 5.86 9.47 1.54
C THR A 577 6.53 10.32 0.46
N LEU A 578 7.84 10.13 0.25
CA LEU A 578 8.61 10.95 -0.69
C LEU A 578 8.38 10.62 -2.17
N ARG A 579 7.96 9.40 -2.50
CA ARG A 579 7.82 8.91 -3.87
C ARG A 579 6.40 8.52 -4.24
N ASP A 580 5.80 7.60 -3.47
CA ASP A 580 4.61 6.87 -3.93
C ASP A 580 3.32 7.70 -3.79
N TYR A 581 3.28 8.65 -2.85
CA TYR A 581 2.08 9.47 -2.62
C TYR A 581 1.94 10.65 -3.60
N ILE A 582 3.01 11.06 -4.25
CA ILE A 582 3.02 12.17 -5.22
C ILE A 582 3.31 11.72 -6.64
N GLY A 583 3.80 10.49 -6.83
CA GLY A 583 4.23 9.95 -8.12
C GLY A 583 5.74 10.05 -8.36
N ALA A 584 6.15 9.61 -9.54
CA ALA A 584 7.55 9.56 -9.93
C ALA A 584 8.20 10.95 -9.88
N LEU A 585 9.49 10.99 -9.54
CA LEU A 585 10.32 12.18 -9.70
C LEU A 585 10.61 12.33 -11.20
N ILE A 586 9.75 13.04 -11.90
CA ILE A 586 10.02 13.44 -13.27
C ILE A 586 10.80 14.75 -13.17
N SER A 587 12.09 14.68 -13.49
CA SER A 587 12.87 15.89 -13.80
C SER A 587 12.30 16.45 -15.09
N VAL A 588 11.54 17.52 -14.99
CA VAL A 588 11.12 18.35 -16.12
C VAL A 588 12.28 19.27 -16.49
#